data_697317ae2645968d02b3b0d0d52651c8
#
_entry.id   697317ae2645968d02b3b0d0d52651c8
#
_cell.length_a   1.000
_cell.length_b   1.000
_cell.length_c   1.000
_cell.angle_alpha   90.00
_cell.angle_beta   90.00
_cell.angle_gamma   90.00
#
_symmetry.space_group_name_H-M   'P 1'
#
loop_
_entity.id
_entity.type
_entity.pdbx_description
1 polymer ?
#
loop_
_entity_poly.entity_id
_entity_poly.type
_entity_poly.pdbx_seq_one_letter_code
_entity_poly.pdbx_strand_id
1 'polypeptide(L)'
;SITLITKFMNGFEINKIVAAIIFGVLLVFSVGKFTDWLFYVKKPAQPSYTVEAPVVKVKGSSSSSGSVDIAQLLSLGTIEHGQKVFKKCSACHVVAKGGKNKIGPTLYGVLGKKSGSVSDYKYSKALLAHGKAWSYEEMNAYLIKPQAHIKGTKMAFAGLKKEKDRASVILYMNSMSDK
;
A
#
# COMPACT_ATOMS: atom_id res chain seq x y z
N SER A 1 -30.27 -33.81 -5.99
CA SER A 1 -29.29 -34.48 -6.89
C SER A 1 -28.08 -35.07 -6.16
N ILE A 2 -27.84 -34.76 -4.87
CA ILE A 2 -26.72 -35.35 -4.10
C ILE A 2 -26.95 -36.81 -3.77
N THR A 3 -28.20 -37.23 -3.60
CA THR A 3 -28.60 -38.61 -3.26
C THR A 3 -28.31 -39.63 -4.40
N LEU A 4 -28.19 -39.20 -5.65
CA LEU A 4 -27.88 -40.06 -6.81
C LEU A 4 -26.40 -40.43 -6.89
N ILE A 5 -25.50 -39.56 -6.40
CA ILE A 5 -24.04 -39.74 -6.44
C ILE A 5 -23.62 -40.82 -5.41
N THR A 6 -24.26 -40.82 -4.24
CA THR A 6 -23.93 -41.76 -3.15
C THR A 6 -24.36 -43.21 -3.43
N LYS A 7 -25.29 -43.43 -4.36
CA LYS A 7 -25.83 -44.79 -4.68
C LYS A 7 -24.88 -45.62 -5.56
N PHE A 8 -23.91 -45.01 -6.23
CA PHE A 8 -22.95 -45.67 -7.11
C PHE A 8 -21.51 -45.76 -6.56
N MET A 9 -21.25 -45.17 -5.42
CA MET A 9 -19.91 -45.18 -4.86
C MET A 9 -19.74 -46.29 -3.84
N ASN A 10 -18.84 -47.23 -4.10
CA ASN A 10 -18.43 -48.25 -3.13
C ASN A 10 -17.72 -47.57 -1.95
N GLY A 11 -17.86 -48.13 -0.73
CA GLY A 11 -17.21 -47.60 0.47
C GLY A 11 -15.71 -47.34 0.30
N PHE A 12 -15.07 -48.12 -0.58
CA PHE A 12 -13.65 -47.92 -0.91
C PHE A 12 -13.36 -46.61 -1.70
N GLU A 13 -14.24 -46.22 -2.61
CA GLU A 13 -14.10 -44.95 -3.35
C GLU A 13 -14.37 -43.73 -2.46
N ILE A 14 -15.38 -43.85 -1.58
CA ILE A 14 -15.63 -42.78 -0.58
C ILE A 14 -14.40 -42.59 0.34
N ASN A 15 -13.80 -43.69 0.78
CA ASN A 15 -12.62 -43.63 1.63
C ASN A 15 -11.42 -42.95 0.95
N LYS A 16 -11.20 -43.19 -0.34
CA LYS A 16 -10.17 -42.52 -1.15
C LYS A 16 -10.41 -41.00 -1.23
N ILE A 17 -11.66 -40.60 -1.48
CA ILE A 17 -12.01 -39.16 -1.56
C ILE A 17 -11.81 -38.49 -0.23
N VAL A 18 -12.28 -39.10 0.85
CA VAL A 18 -12.09 -38.57 2.21
C VAL A 18 -10.60 -38.47 2.56
N ALA A 19 -9.83 -39.48 2.27
CA ALA A 19 -8.37 -39.49 2.48
C ALA A 19 -7.67 -38.39 1.67
N ALA A 20 -8.06 -38.17 0.40
CA ALA A 20 -7.51 -37.11 -0.43
C ALA A 20 -7.83 -35.70 0.11
N ILE A 21 -9.07 -35.49 0.60
CA ILE A 21 -9.46 -34.22 1.22
C ILE A 21 -8.65 -33.96 2.50
N ILE A 22 -8.56 -34.97 3.38
CA ILE A 22 -7.79 -34.86 4.63
C ILE A 22 -6.31 -34.56 4.30
N PHE A 23 -5.73 -35.26 3.34
CA PHE A 23 -4.36 -35.03 2.91
C PHE A 23 -4.14 -33.62 2.38
N GLY A 24 -5.05 -33.11 1.53
CA GLY A 24 -5.02 -31.75 1.01
C GLY A 24 -5.07 -30.70 2.12
N VAL A 25 -5.96 -30.87 3.08
CA VAL A 25 -6.07 -29.97 4.26
C VAL A 25 -4.78 -30.00 5.09
N LEU A 26 -4.27 -31.20 5.39
CA LEU A 26 -3.02 -31.33 6.14
C LEU A 26 -1.83 -30.68 5.42
N LEU A 27 -1.78 -30.79 4.08
CA LEU A 27 -0.72 -30.19 3.28
C LEU A 27 -0.76 -28.65 3.35
N VAL A 28 -1.93 -28.05 3.23
CA VAL A 28 -2.13 -26.60 3.37
C VAL A 28 -1.72 -26.13 4.76
N PHE A 29 -2.15 -26.81 5.82
CA PHE A 29 -1.77 -26.49 7.19
C PHE A 29 -0.25 -26.64 7.41
N SER A 30 0.36 -27.69 6.90
CA SER A 30 1.79 -27.95 7.04
C SER A 30 2.63 -26.87 6.35
N VAL A 31 2.25 -26.48 5.12
CA VAL A 31 2.93 -25.39 4.40
C VAL A 31 2.79 -24.08 5.16
N GLY A 32 1.60 -23.75 5.67
CA GLY A 32 1.40 -22.54 6.46
C GLY A 32 2.27 -22.48 7.71
N LYS A 33 2.31 -23.57 8.49
CA LYS A 33 3.14 -23.66 9.71
C LYS A 33 4.63 -23.67 9.40
N PHE A 34 5.03 -24.34 8.33
CA PHE A 34 6.43 -24.35 7.89
C PHE A 34 6.88 -22.95 7.46
N THR A 35 6.05 -22.23 6.74
CA THR A 35 6.32 -20.85 6.34
C THR A 35 6.42 -19.92 7.56
N ASP A 36 5.50 -20.04 8.52
CA ASP A 36 5.54 -19.29 9.75
C ASP A 36 6.83 -19.57 10.56
N TRP A 37 7.29 -20.82 10.60
CA TRP A 37 8.52 -21.20 11.29
C TRP A 37 9.78 -20.68 10.57
N LEU A 38 9.80 -20.75 9.24
CA LEU A 38 10.96 -20.29 8.44
C LEU A 38 11.11 -18.76 8.47
N PHE A 39 9.99 -18.04 8.53
CA PHE A 39 9.94 -16.57 8.52
C PHE A 39 9.58 -15.98 9.89
N TYR A 40 9.75 -16.76 10.97
CA TYR A 40 9.50 -16.28 12.31
C TYR A 40 10.49 -15.19 12.70
N VAL A 41 10.08 -13.94 12.61
CA VAL A 41 10.82 -12.81 13.16
C VAL A 41 10.31 -12.52 14.56
N LYS A 42 11.14 -12.82 15.58
CA LYS A 42 10.84 -12.49 16.98
C LYS A 42 10.61 -10.99 17.10
N LYS A 43 9.39 -10.59 17.44
CA LYS A 43 9.08 -9.18 17.73
C LYS A 43 10.01 -8.73 18.88
N PRO A 44 10.82 -7.67 18.73
CA PRO A 44 11.60 -7.15 19.86
C PRO A 44 10.64 -6.70 20.95
N ALA A 45 10.92 -7.12 22.18
CA ALA A 45 10.08 -6.85 23.35
C ALA A 45 10.08 -5.37 23.77
N GLN A 46 10.94 -4.55 23.20
CA GLN A 46 10.99 -3.10 23.40
C GLN A 46 11.29 -2.40 22.08
N PRO A 47 10.64 -1.27 21.75
CA PRO A 47 11.05 -0.44 20.64
C PRO A 47 12.44 0.14 20.95
N SER A 48 13.38 -0.03 20.03
CA SER A 48 14.80 0.34 20.20
C SER A 48 15.04 1.86 20.21
N TYR A 49 14.00 2.68 20.39
CA TYR A 49 14.10 4.13 20.47
C TYR A 49 13.13 4.68 21.51
N THR A 50 13.64 4.97 22.69
CA THR A 50 13.06 5.96 23.61
C THR A 50 13.73 7.29 23.27
N VAL A 51 13.04 8.14 22.52
CA VAL A 51 13.44 9.54 22.40
C VAL A 51 12.85 10.27 23.59
N GLU A 52 13.67 10.60 24.59
CA GLU A 52 13.35 11.60 25.58
C GLU A 52 13.44 12.98 24.88
N ALA A 53 12.31 13.48 24.40
CA ALA A 53 12.21 14.85 23.93
C ALA A 53 11.77 15.72 25.10
N PRO A 54 12.41 16.89 25.35
CA PRO A 54 11.98 17.83 26.38
C PRO A 54 10.57 18.34 26.04
N VAL A 55 9.68 18.22 27.00
CA VAL A 55 8.29 18.70 26.92
C VAL A 55 8.30 20.23 26.89
N VAL A 56 8.19 20.78 25.68
CA VAL A 56 7.80 22.21 25.54
C VAL A 56 6.27 22.23 25.45
N LYS A 57 5.63 22.62 26.56
CA LYS A 57 4.22 22.99 26.61
C LYS A 57 4.01 24.24 25.76
N VAL A 58 3.47 24.07 24.54
CA VAL A 58 2.81 25.16 23.84
C VAL A 58 1.31 24.99 23.99
N LYS A 59 0.73 25.85 24.82
CA LYS A 59 -0.70 26.03 25.02
C LYS A 59 -1.23 26.90 23.88
N GLY A 60 -2.21 26.45 23.14
CA GLY A 60 -2.89 27.35 22.19
C GLY A 60 -3.71 26.64 21.12
N SER A 61 -4.94 26.32 21.47
CA SER A 61 -6.19 26.59 20.74
C SER A 61 -6.53 25.88 19.42
N SER A 62 -7.65 25.19 19.51
CA SER A 62 -8.75 24.98 18.54
C SER A 62 -8.58 24.03 17.38
N SER A 63 -9.24 22.85 17.57
CA SER A 63 -10.18 22.16 16.69
C SER A 63 -10.00 22.28 15.19
N SER A 64 -9.56 21.19 14.56
CA SER A 64 -10.32 20.57 13.46
C SER A 64 -9.73 19.21 13.12
N SER A 65 -10.61 18.20 13.05
CA SER A 65 -10.47 16.91 12.33
C SER A 65 -9.06 16.51 11.90
N GLY A 66 -8.40 15.62 12.65
CA GLY A 66 -7.44 14.64 12.18
C GLY A 66 -6.43 15.03 11.09
N SER A 67 -5.87 16.22 11.09
CA SER A 67 -4.74 16.54 10.23
C SER A 67 -3.49 15.90 10.81
N VAL A 68 -3.04 14.83 10.18
CA VAL A 68 -1.70 14.29 10.47
C VAL A 68 -0.71 15.41 10.27
N ASP A 69 0.10 15.70 11.28
CA ASP A 69 1.22 16.64 11.13
C ASP A 69 2.16 16.04 10.06
N ILE A 70 2.12 16.66 8.87
CA ILE A 70 2.85 16.15 7.71
C ILE A 70 4.36 16.22 7.94
N ALA A 71 4.85 17.20 8.69
CA ALA A 71 6.27 17.32 9.01
C ALA A 71 6.71 16.16 9.92
N GLN A 72 5.90 15.83 10.91
CA GLN A 72 6.12 14.67 11.77
C GLN A 72 6.06 13.35 10.97
N LEU A 73 5.07 13.21 10.08
CA LEU A 73 4.99 12.03 9.21
C LEU A 73 6.25 11.90 8.35
N LEU A 74 6.68 12.96 7.67
CA LEU A 74 7.82 12.91 6.76
C LEU A 74 9.13 12.61 7.49
N SER A 75 9.27 13.02 8.77
CA SER A 75 10.44 12.69 9.58
C SER A 75 10.64 11.19 9.83
N LEU A 76 9.58 10.36 9.65
CA LEU A 76 9.65 8.91 9.76
C LEU A 76 10.27 8.25 8.53
N GLY A 77 10.36 8.98 7.41
CA GLY A 77 10.74 8.45 6.11
C GLY A 77 12.22 8.68 5.78
N THR A 78 12.72 7.87 4.82
CA THR A 78 14.00 8.11 4.15
C THR A 78 13.85 7.87 2.64
N ILE A 79 14.67 8.54 1.82
CA ILE A 79 14.65 8.39 0.36
C ILE A 79 15.00 6.97 -0.04
N GLU A 80 16.00 6.35 0.63
CA GLU A 80 16.45 4.99 0.33
C GLU A 80 15.35 3.95 0.61
N HIS A 81 14.62 4.12 1.72
CA HIS A 81 13.46 3.27 1.99
C HIS A 81 12.34 3.53 0.97
N GLY A 82 12.13 4.80 0.60
CA GLY A 82 11.18 5.21 -0.41
C GLY A 82 11.43 4.55 -1.77
N GLN A 83 12.69 4.45 -2.18
CA GLN A 83 13.08 3.73 -3.40
C GLN A 83 12.69 2.25 -3.34
N LYS A 84 12.87 1.60 -2.18
CA LYS A 84 12.45 0.21 -1.99
C LYS A 84 10.92 0.07 -2.03
N VAL A 85 10.20 0.98 -1.37
CA VAL A 85 8.72 1.00 -1.38
C VAL A 85 8.18 1.25 -2.78
N PHE A 86 8.83 2.13 -3.56
CA PHE A 86 8.43 2.49 -4.92
C PHE A 86 8.41 1.29 -5.88
N LYS A 87 9.12 0.20 -5.58
CA LYS A 87 9.01 -1.05 -6.35
C LYS A 87 7.57 -1.55 -6.47
N LYS A 88 6.69 -1.25 -5.49
CA LYS A 88 5.26 -1.56 -5.54
C LYS A 88 4.50 -0.70 -6.56
N CYS A 89 5.07 0.42 -6.97
CA CYS A 89 4.48 1.38 -7.91
C CYS A 89 5.04 1.22 -9.33
N SER A 90 6.26 0.68 -9.46
CA SER A 90 7.04 0.66 -10.70
C SER A 90 6.45 -0.24 -11.79
N ALA A 91 5.58 -1.19 -11.44
CA ALA A 91 4.83 -1.98 -12.41
C ALA A 91 3.93 -1.09 -13.28
N CYS A 92 3.32 -0.06 -12.67
CA CYS A 92 2.36 0.83 -13.32
C CYS A 92 2.90 2.23 -13.62
N HIS A 93 3.92 2.70 -12.93
CA HIS A 93 4.44 4.06 -13.02
C HIS A 93 5.93 4.12 -13.30
N VAL A 94 6.35 5.22 -13.92
CA VAL A 94 7.76 5.62 -14.07
C VAL A 94 7.96 6.90 -13.25
N VAL A 95 9.10 7.04 -12.56
CA VAL A 95 9.45 8.24 -11.77
C VAL A 95 10.69 8.94 -12.32
N ALA A 96 11.37 8.35 -13.27
CA ALA A 96 12.56 8.94 -13.89
C ALA A 96 12.20 10.11 -14.83
N LYS A 97 13.11 11.08 -14.94
CA LYS A 97 13.00 12.20 -15.90
C LYS A 97 12.86 11.69 -17.33
N GLY A 98 11.90 12.22 -18.08
CA GLY A 98 11.64 11.79 -19.45
C GLY A 98 10.97 10.41 -19.55
N GLY A 99 10.61 9.79 -18.44
CA GLY A 99 9.92 8.50 -18.43
C GLY A 99 8.53 8.60 -19.06
N LYS A 100 8.18 7.58 -19.85
CA LYS A 100 6.88 7.49 -20.54
C LYS A 100 5.79 6.97 -19.59
N ASN A 101 4.54 7.32 -19.89
CA ASN A 101 3.39 6.73 -19.23
C ASN A 101 3.36 5.20 -19.46
N LYS A 102 2.90 4.47 -18.45
CA LYS A 102 2.62 3.04 -18.51
C LYS A 102 1.10 2.81 -18.30
N ILE A 103 0.73 1.85 -17.46
CA ILE A 103 -0.64 1.65 -16.98
C ILE A 103 -1.12 2.90 -16.22
N GLY A 104 -0.22 3.53 -15.46
CA GLY A 104 -0.40 4.82 -14.81
C GLY A 104 0.47 5.92 -15.45
N PRO A 105 0.21 7.19 -15.11
CA PRO A 105 0.98 8.32 -15.60
C PRO A 105 2.41 8.31 -15.02
N THR A 106 3.33 9.03 -15.69
CA THR A 106 4.63 9.34 -15.10
C THR A 106 4.48 10.11 -13.79
N LEU A 107 5.34 9.81 -12.83
CA LEU A 107 5.36 10.45 -11.51
C LEU A 107 6.55 11.41 -11.33
N TYR A 108 7.33 11.67 -12.39
CA TYR A 108 8.42 12.64 -12.33
C TYR A 108 7.90 14.03 -11.99
N GLY A 109 8.40 14.60 -10.90
CA GLY A 109 7.98 15.90 -10.39
C GLY A 109 6.50 15.99 -10.06
N VAL A 110 5.86 14.89 -9.62
CA VAL A 110 4.41 14.84 -9.35
C VAL A 110 4.00 15.70 -8.16
N LEU A 111 4.87 15.86 -7.15
CA LEU A 111 4.58 16.66 -5.95
C LEU A 111 4.43 18.14 -6.35
N GLY A 112 3.34 18.76 -5.88
CA GLY A 112 2.95 20.13 -6.19
C GLY A 112 2.18 20.30 -7.50
N LYS A 113 2.17 19.30 -8.41
CA LYS A 113 1.38 19.37 -9.64
C LYS A 113 -0.11 19.08 -9.37
N LYS A 114 -0.96 19.69 -10.19
CA LYS A 114 -2.39 19.41 -10.18
C LYS A 114 -2.68 17.96 -10.57
N SER A 115 -3.62 17.30 -9.89
CA SER A 115 -4.08 15.97 -10.28
C SER A 115 -4.62 15.99 -11.72
N GLY A 116 -4.23 14.95 -12.49
CA GLY A 116 -4.64 14.89 -13.89
C GLY A 116 -3.89 15.80 -14.87
N SER A 117 -2.71 16.32 -14.50
CA SER A 117 -1.95 17.31 -15.29
C SER A 117 -1.05 16.74 -16.38
N VAL A 118 -0.83 15.43 -16.45
CA VAL A 118 -0.05 14.82 -17.55
C VAL A 118 -0.90 14.76 -18.79
N SER A 119 -0.57 15.54 -19.83
CA SER A 119 -1.42 15.81 -21.01
C SER A 119 -1.66 14.57 -21.89
N ASP A 120 -0.69 13.68 -21.96
CA ASP A 120 -0.71 12.47 -22.81
C ASP A 120 -1.21 11.21 -22.07
N TYR A 121 -1.83 11.37 -20.87
CA TYR A 121 -2.39 10.27 -20.10
C TYR A 121 -3.91 10.39 -19.95
N LYS A 122 -4.62 9.30 -20.22
CA LYS A 122 -6.10 9.25 -20.12
C LYS A 122 -6.56 8.92 -18.68
N TYR A 123 -6.77 9.95 -17.89
CA TYR A 123 -7.24 9.85 -16.50
C TYR A 123 -8.71 9.39 -16.39
N SER A 124 -9.10 8.96 -15.18
CA SER A 124 -10.50 8.78 -14.83
C SER A 124 -11.19 10.15 -14.68
N LYS A 125 -12.49 10.19 -14.95
CA LYS A 125 -13.31 11.39 -14.69
C LYS A 125 -13.20 11.83 -13.22
N ALA A 126 -13.18 10.86 -12.30
CA ALA A 126 -13.06 11.12 -10.88
C ALA A 126 -11.75 11.82 -10.50
N LEU A 127 -10.61 11.41 -11.09
CA LEU A 127 -9.32 12.04 -10.81
C LEU A 127 -9.23 13.44 -11.41
N LEU A 128 -9.78 13.65 -12.60
CA LEU A 128 -9.87 14.98 -13.22
C LEU A 128 -10.76 15.94 -12.40
N ALA A 129 -11.91 15.45 -11.93
CA ALA A 129 -12.83 16.22 -11.09
C ALA A 129 -12.24 16.54 -9.71
N HIS A 130 -11.35 15.70 -9.19
CA HIS A 130 -10.66 15.93 -7.93
C HIS A 130 -9.90 17.26 -7.93
N GLY A 131 -9.14 17.54 -8.97
CA GLY A 131 -8.60 18.85 -9.31
C GLY A 131 -7.59 19.46 -8.33
N LYS A 132 -7.27 18.79 -7.21
CA LYS A 132 -6.33 19.29 -6.20
C LYS A 132 -4.88 19.10 -6.64
N ALA A 133 -4.00 19.93 -6.08
CA ALA A 133 -2.55 19.71 -6.20
C ALA A 133 -2.12 18.53 -5.31
N TRP A 134 -1.15 17.79 -5.76
CA TRP A 134 -0.51 16.72 -4.98
C TRP A 134 0.43 17.34 -3.93
N SER A 135 -0.13 17.96 -2.89
CA SER A 135 0.64 18.32 -1.71
C SER A 135 1.12 17.06 -0.98
N TYR A 136 1.98 17.20 0.01
CA TYR A 136 2.41 16.06 0.84
C TYR A 136 1.24 15.42 1.58
N GLU A 137 0.32 16.24 2.10
CA GLU A 137 -0.89 15.81 2.80
C GLU A 137 -1.83 15.06 1.88
N GLU A 138 -2.10 15.63 0.68
CA GLU A 138 -2.99 15.04 -0.30
C GLU A 138 -2.44 13.71 -0.83
N MET A 139 -1.13 13.67 -1.09
CA MET A 139 -0.45 12.45 -1.51
C MET A 139 -0.47 11.39 -0.40
N ASN A 140 -0.23 11.78 0.86
CA ASN A 140 -0.33 10.86 1.99
C ASN A 140 -1.74 10.29 2.12
N ALA A 141 -2.78 11.12 2.09
CA ALA A 141 -4.16 10.70 2.19
C ALA A 141 -4.56 9.76 1.04
N TYR A 142 -4.16 10.08 -0.17
CA TYR A 142 -4.41 9.24 -1.35
C TYR A 142 -3.71 7.87 -1.24
N LEU A 143 -2.46 7.83 -0.79
CA LEU A 143 -1.68 6.60 -0.67
C LEU A 143 -2.14 5.67 0.46
N ILE A 144 -2.94 6.13 1.42
CA ILE A 144 -3.55 5.25 2.42
C ILE A 144 -4.47 4.23 1.74
N LYS A 145 -5.38 4.69 0.88
CA LYS A 145 -6.32 3.85 0.12
C LYS A 145 -6.89 4.64 -1.06
N PRO A 146 -6.26 4.58 -2.25
CA PRO A 146 -6.65 5.41 -3.40
C PRO A 146 -8.14 5.36 -3.77
N GLN A 147 -8.73 4.17 -3.80
CA GLN A 147 -10.14 3.98 -4.15
C GLN A 147 -11.11 4.57 -3.12
N ALA A 148 -10.71 4.68 -1.86
CA ALA A 148 -11.53 5.31 -0.82
C ALA A 148 -11.40 6.83 -0.86
N HIS A 149 -10.21 7.35 -1.14
CA HIS A 149 -9.93 8.78 -1.20
C HIS A 149 -10.54 9.45 -2.44
N ILE A 150 -10.36 8.83 -3.62
CA ILE A 150 -10.96 9.28 -4.88
C ILE A 150 -11.79 8.14 -5.47
N LYS A 151 -13.08 8.08 -5.12
CA LYS A 151 -14.01 7.07 -5.63
C LYS A 151 -14.11 7.15 -7.15
N GLY A 152 -13.87 6.04 -7.82
CA GLY A 152 -13.84 5.98 -9.29
C GLY A 152 -12.47 6.28 -9.93
N THR A 153 -11.40 6.41 -9.15
CA THR A 153 -10.04 6.39 -9.69
C THR A 153 -9.75 5.07 -10.39
N LYS A 154 -8.98 5.11 -11.48
CA LYS A 154 -8.51 3.89 -12.18
C LYS A 154 -7.37 3.17 -11.44
N MET A 155 -6.76 3.80 -10.44
CA MET A 155 -5.63 3.23 -9.70
C MET A 155 -6.10 2.10 -8.79
N ALA A 156 -5.89 0.86 -9.23
CA ALA A 156 -6.23 -0.36 -8.50
C ALA A 156 -5.13 -0.77 -7.52
N PHE A 157 -4.81 0.11 -6.57
CA PHE A 157 -3.78 -0.12 -5.56
C PHE A 157 -4.41 -0.23 -4.17
N ALA A 158 -3.99 -1.24 -3.39
CA ALA A 158 -4.55 -1.49 -2.06
C ALA A 158 -4.17 -0.41 -1.02
N GLY A 159 -3.17 0.40 -1.33
CA GLY A 159 -2.65 1.43 -0.45
C GLY A 159 -1.45 0.99 0.40
N LEU A 160 -0.88 1.95 1.11
CA LEU A 160 0.24 1.78 2.04
C LEU A 160 -0.26 2.05 3.47
N LYS A 161 -0.40 1.00 4.27
CA LYS A 161 -0.89 1.12 5.65
C LYS A 161 0.14 1.77 6.59
N LYS A 162 1.43 1.49 6.39
CA LYS A 162 2.51 1.97 7.26
C LYS A 162 2.85 3.42 6.94
N GLU A 163 2.86 4.28 7.96
CA GLU A 163 3.22 5.70 7.84
C GLU A 163 4.64 5.89 7.31
N LYS A 164 5.59 5.14 7.82
CA LYS A 164 6.97 5.14 7.33
C LYS A 164 7.08 4.85 5.84
N ASP A 165 6.28 3.89 5.31
CA ASP A 165 6.29 3.57 3.88
C ASP A 165 5.75 4.74 3.06
N ARG A 166 4.65 5.39 3.51
CA ARG A 166 4.08 6.56 2.84
C ARG A 166 5.01 7.75 2.88
N ALA A 167 5.53 8.08 4.04
CA ALA A 167 6.53 9.15 4.21
C ALA A 167 7.73 8.96 3.27
N SER A 168 8.30 7.76 3.29
CA SER A 168 9.49 7.44 2.49
C SER A 168 9.25 7.52 1.00
N VAL A 169 8.12 6.95 0.50
CA VAL A 169 7.82 6.99 -0.94
C VAL A 169 7.50 8.42 -1.42
N ILE A 170 6.88 9.23 -0.58
CA ILE A 170 6.63 10.64 -0.86
C ILE A 170 7.95 11.41 -0.97
N LEU A 171 8.87 11.24 -0.02
CA LEU A 171 10.21 11.83 -0.08
C LEU A 171 10.98 11.39 -1.32
N TYR A 172 10.93 10.12 -1.66
CA TYR A 172 11.56 9.61 -2.88
C TYR A 172 10.95 10.22 -4.15
N MET A 173 9.62 10.29 -4.27
CA MET A 173 8.97 10.94 -5.42
C MET A 173 9.31 12.44 -5.49
N ASN A 174 9.43 13.12 -4.34
CA ASN A 174 9.82 14.51 -4.29
C ASN A 174 11.27 14.73 -4.76
N SER A 175 12.18 13.80 -4.43
CA SER A 175 13.58 13.87 -4.90
C SER A 175 13.72 13.65 -6.42
N MET A 176 12.68 13.09 -7.06
CA MET A 176 12.62 12.87 -8.50
C MET A 176 11.94 14.04 -9.22
N SER A 177 12.54 15.21 -9.12
CA SER A 177 12.07 16.47 -9.75
C SER A 177 13.25 17.39 -10.04
N ASP A 178 13.06 18.38 -10.91
CA ASP A 178 14.05 19.42 -11.26
C ASP A 178 14.05 20.58 -10.24
N LYS A 179 13.80 20.30 -8.96
CA LYS A 179 13.83 21.34 -7.90
C LYS A 179 15.25 21.58 -7.44
#